data_4811a85b6c53ffe4c467071a62c9fa4a
#
_entry.id   4811a85b6c53ffe4c467071a62c9fa4a
#
_cell.length_a   1.000
_cell.length_b   1.000
_cell.length_c   1.000
_cell.angle_alpha   90.00
_cell.angle_beta   90.00
_cell.angle_gamma   90.00
#
_symmetry.space_group_name_H-M   'P 1'
#
loop_
_entity.id
_entity.type
_entity.pdbx_description
1 polymer ?
#
loop_
_entity_poly.entity_id
_entity_poly.type
_entity_poly.pdbx_seq_one_letter_code
_entity_poly.pdbx_strand_id
1 'polypeptide(L)'
;MVRKLDVDGDAQADLSGHGGEHRAVFVYQMDSYHHWESFLGRSDFTFGQFGENFTVDGLLDSEVCIGDRYRIGGAIFEVTQPRVTCFRVGIRMNEPRMPALLVAHHRPGFYFRVLQEGEVGTGDDIVKITDGPERISVAEVDALLYLPGHSSEQLQRALRIPALSKGWQSSFQAMLQQDLSPKTTVGNPGLANEEQAPAWPGFRQMRVANIHKESDSVTSFVLKPIDGQPLPVCLAGQFVVLRLLIDPGKPPVLRSYSLSDLPAADHFRISVKSELNGIGSSFLCNRAREGDVLDVSAPRGSFTLLSGQNPVVLLSAGVGATPVMSMLHALAAEKSQREIWWIYGARSGVDHPFAEESRSLLKQLSRGRGYIVYSRPAATDKVGADFDALGHIDPALLDRIGVSKGSDIYLCGPPSFLQNMRDGLRSWGVLAGNVHTEIFGSLEPITPGMAQVAHTPHLPQGPPGFGPPVSFARSGITAAWDPKFRSLLELAEACDVPVRWSCRIGVCHTCMTGLIDGSIVYNPEPLERPAPGNVLVCCSQPNAGVTLDL
;
A
#
# COMPACT_ATOMS: atom_id res chain seq x y z
N MET A 1 9.16 -8.40 37.09
CA MET A 1 7.77 -7.92 37.13
C MET A 1 7.24 -7.83 35.70
N VAL A 2 6.08 -8.38 35.43
CA VAL A 2 5.39 -8.25 34.14
C VAL A 2 4.39 -7.11 34.21
N ARG A 3 4.45 -6.18 33.22
CA ARG A 3 3.60 -5.02 33.09
C ARG A 3 2.60 -5.19 31.94
N LYS A 4 1.62 -4.28 31.83
CA LYS A 4 0.62 -4.34 30.74
C LYS A 4 1.21 -4.26 29.35
N LEU A 5 2.36 -3.62 29.18
CA LEU A 5 2.95 -3.36 27.86
C LEU A 5 4.27 -4.10 27.62
N ASP A 6 4.94 -4.55 28.67
CA ASP A 6 6.26 -5.15 28.59
C ASP A 6 6.64 -5.98 29.86
N VAL A 7 7.88 -6.42 29.91
CA VAL A 7 8.52 -7.04 31.08
C VAL A 7 9.61 -6.10 31.57
N ASP A 8 9.67 -5.83 32.89
CA ASP A 8 10.69 -4.98 33.50
C ASP A 8 12.09 -5.45 33.07
N GLY A 9 12.88 -4.56 32.49
CA GLY A 9 14.22 -4.84 31.97
C GLY A 9 14.27 -5.19 30.48
N ASP A 10 13.12 -5.35 29.81
CA ASP A 10 13.04 -5.46 28.35
C ASP A 10 12.70 -4.09 27.75
N ALA A 11 13.49 -3.67 26.77
CA ALA A 11 13.26 -2.41 26.04
C ALA A 11 12.86 -2.72 24.61
N GLN A 12 11.58 -2.52 24.29
CA GLN A 12 11.10 -2.63 22.91
C GLN A 12 11.58 -1.44 22.10
N ALA A 13 12.59 -1.66 21.25
CA ALA A 13 13.20 -0.61 20.41
C ALA A 13 12.26 -0.09 19.31
N ASP A 14 11.20 -0.82 18.95
CA ASP A 14 10.26 -0.50 17.89
C ASP A 14 8.82 -0.66 18.38
N LEU A 15 8.31 0.39 19.02
CA LEU A 15 6.95 0.42 19.57
C LEU A 15 5.87 0.44 18.48
N SER A 16 6.19 0.91 17.26
CA SER A 16 5.23 1.03 16.17
C SER A 16 4.94 -0.31 15.48
N GLY A 17 5.97 -1.15 15.34
CA GLY A 17 5.85 -2.44 14.66
C GLY A 17 5.76 -3.65 15.58
N HIS A 18 6.31 -3.56 16.79
CA HIS A 18 6.45 -4.70 17.71
C HIS A 18 5.85 -4.45 19.10
N GLY A 19 5.35 -3.25 19.42
CA GLY A 19 4.81 -2.88 20.71
C GLY A 19 3.28 -2.98 20.82
N GLY A 20 2.78 -2.61 22.01
CA GLY A 20 1.36 -2.53 22.35
C GLY A 20 0.85 -3.71 23.16
N GLU A 21 -0.33 -3.53 23.79
CA GLU A 21 -0.89 -4.50 24.76
C GLU A 21 -1.06 -5.93 24.22
N HIS A 22 -1.31 -6.09 22.91
CA HIS A 22 -1.45 -7.40 22.28
C HIS A 22 -0.12 -8.12 22.02
N ARG A 23 1.00 -7.48 22.28
CA ARG A 23 2.37 -7.99 22.07
C ARG A 23 3.25 -7.75 23.29
N ALA A 24 2.65 -7.73 24.48
CA ALA A 24 3.37 -7.41 25.72
C ALA A 24 4.44 -8.46 26.07
N VAL A 25 4.17 -9.73 25.80
CA VAL A 25 5.10 -10.83 26.12
C VAL A 25 5.13 -11.81 24.95
N PHE A 26 6.30 -12.01 24.38
CA PHE A 26 6.53 -13.04 23.35
C PHE A 26 6.93 -14.35 24.00
N VAL A 27 6.26 -15.44 23.60
CA VAL A 27 6.45 -16.80 24.15
C VAL A 27 6.96 -17.74 23.06
N TYR A 28 7.96 -18.55 23.39
CA TYR A 28 8.47 -19.58 22.51
C TYR A 28 8.75 -20.88 23.28
N GLN A 29 8.56 -22.03 22.63
CA GLN A 29 8.53 -23.34 23.30
C GLN A 29 9.86 -24.07 23.20
N MET A 30 10.24 -24.80 24.26
CA MET A 30 11.40 -25.68 24.27
C MET A 30 11.34 -26.78 23.20
N ASP A 31 10.15 -27.35 22.96
CA ASP A 31 9.94 -28.31 21.88
C ASP A 31 10.30 -27.72 20.49
N SER A 32 10.01 -26.44 20.27
CA SER A 32 10.39 -25.75 19.05
C SER A 32 11.90 -25.51 18.97
N TYR A 33 12.59 -25.28 20.09
CA TYR A 33 14.05 -25.24 20.15
C TYR A 33 14.66 -26.57 19.71
N HIS A 34 14.24 -27.69 20.31
CA HIS A 34 14.73 -29.03 19.96
C HIS A 34 14.43 -29.38 18.50
N HIS A 35 13.26 -28.97 17.98
CA HIS A 35 12.92 -29.14 16.57
C HIS A 35 13.93 -28.42 15.67
N TRP A 36 14.23 -27.14 15.95
CA TRP A 36 15.16 -26.37 15.13
C TRP A 36 16.60 -26.80 15.27
N GLU A 37 17.04 -27.21 16.45
CA GLU A 37 18.37 -27.82 16.66
C GLU A 37 18.54 -29.04 15.76
N SER A 38 17.55 -29.93 15.76
CA SER A 38 17.57 -31.14 14.92
C SER A 38 17.48 -30.82 13.44
N PHE A 39 16.56 -29.92 13.04
CA PHE A 39 16.31 -29.58 11.63
C PHE A 39 17.50 -28.85 10.99
N LEU A 40 18.12 -27.92 11.72
CA LEU A 40 19.24 -27.12 11.23
C LEU A 40 20.60 -27.76 11.48
N GLY A 41 20.67 -28.89 12.24
CA GLY A 41 21.90 -29.54 12.62
C GLY A 41 22.77 -28.66 13.55
N ARG A 42 22.16 -27.89 14.45
CA ARG A 42 22.79 -26.90 15.33
C ARG A 42 22.54 -27.26 16.81
N SER A 43 23.44 -26.84 17.67
CA SER A 43 23.33 -27.02 19.13
C SER A 43 23.81 -25.79 19.92
N ASP A 44 23.86 -24.65 19.23
CA ASP A 44 24.38 -23.39 19.79
C ASP A 44 23.28 -22.41 20.21
N PHE A 45 22.04 -22.85 20.31
CA PHE A 45 20.93 -22.01 20.71
C PHE A 45 20.94 -21.69 22.20
N THR A 46 20.58 -20.47 22.53
CA THR A 46 20.42 -19.99 23.91
C THR A 46 19.01 -19.47 24.10
N PHE A 47 18.48 -19.50 25.32
CA PHE A 47 17.17 -18.92 25.62
C PHE A 47 17.09 -17.45 25.17
N GLY A 48 15.97 -17.03 24.62
CA GLY A 48 15.82 -15.76 23.98
C GLY A 48 16.33 -15.73 22.53
N GLN A 49 16.75 -16.85 21.94
CA GLN A 49 17.31 -16.93 20.60
C GLN A 49 16.31 -16.46 19.53
N PHE A 50 15.02 -16.71 19.70
CA PHE A 50 13.97 -16.26 18.78
C PHE A 50 13.46 -14.85 19.10
N GLY A 51 13.97 -14.23 20.17
CA GLY A 51 13.56 -12.90 20.65
C GLY A 51 12.38 -12.94 21.63
N GLU A 52 12.12 -14.13 22.20
CA GLU A 52 11.08 -14.31 23.20
C GLU A 52 11.46 -13.77 24.57
N ASN A 53 10.44 -13.32 25.31
CA ASN A 53 10.54 -12.97 26.71
C ASN A 53 10.45 -14.21 27.61
N PHE A 54 9.62 -15.18 27.21
CA PHE A 54 9.42 -16.42 27.92
C PHE A 54 9.77 -17.62 27.04
N THR A 55 10.78 -18.41 27.46
CA THR A 55 10.98 -19.74 26.93
C THR A 55 10.25 -20.72 27.87
N VAL A 56 9.31 -21.49 27.34
CA VAL A 56 8.39 -22.32 28.12
C VAL A 56 8.53 -23.81 27.77
N ASP A 57 8.27 -24.67 28.73
CA ASP A 57 8.09 -26.11 28.50
C ASP A 57 6.59 -26.38 28.28
N GLY A 58 6.22 -27.02 27.18
CA GLY A 58 4.84 -27.18 26.72
C GLY A 58 4.33 -25.96 25.93
N LEU A 59 3.02 -25.73 25.94
CA LEU A 59 2.32 -24.69 25.22
C LEU A 59 2.62 -24.69 23.71
N LEU A 60 2.48 -25.84 23.07
CA LEU A 60 2.73 -25.98 21.63
C LEU A 60 1.79 -25.08 20.82
N ASP A 61 2.30 -24.52 19.73
CA ASP A 61 1.51 -23.66 18.82
C ASP A 61 0.24 -24.34 18.26
N SER A 62 0.26 -25.68 18.18
CA SER A 62 -0.89 -26.51 17.77
C SER A 62 -1.94 -26.73 18.86
N GLU A 63 -1.61 -26.48 20.13
CA GLU A 63 -2.47 -26.75 21.30
C GLU A 63 -3.00 -25.47 21.94
N VAL A 64 -2.19 -24.39 21.93
CA VAL A 64 -2.56 -23.10 22.49
C VAL A 64 -3.51 -22.39 21.54
N CYS A 65 -4.69 -21.98 22.05
CA CYS A 65 -5.70 -21.28 21.24
C CYS A 65 -5.71 -19.78 21.53
N ILE A 66 -6.04 -18.99 20.52
CA ILE A 66 -6.21 -17.56 20.70
C ILE A 66 -7.38 -17.28 21.66
N GLY A 67 -7.12 -16.46 22.68
CA GLY A 67 -8.07 -16.18 23.75
C GLY A 67 -7.93 -17.13 24.96
N ASP A 68 -7.09 -18.14 24.91
CA ASP A 68 -6.73 -18.94 26.09
C ASP A 68 -6.12 -18.04 27.16
N ARG A 69 -6.47 -18.29 28.42
CA ARG A 69 -5.93 -17.55 29.56
C ARG A 69 -5.09 -18.46 30.46
N TYR A 70 -3.95 -17.94 30.87
CA TYR A 70 -3.00 -18.63 31.73
C TYR A 70 -2.64 -17.77 32.93
N ARG A 71 -2.43 -18.43 34.08
CA ARG A 71 -1.76 -17.85 35.25
C ARG A 71 -0.34 -18.38 35.32
N ILE A 72 0.61 -17.48 35.44
CA ILE A 72 2.05 -17.80 35.64
C ILE A 72 2.53 -16.92 36.76
N GLY A 73 3.00 -17.52 37.87
CA GLY A 73 3.33 -16.79 39.09
C GLY A 73 2.16 -15.90 39.57
N GLY A 74 2.42 -14.61 39.76
CA GLY A 74 1.41 -13.61 40.15
C GLY A 74 0.63 -12.97 39.01
N ALA A 75 0.99 -13.24 37.75
CA ALA A 75 0.41 -12.59 36.59
C ALA A 75 -0.65 -13.44 35.86
N ILE A 76 -1.60 -12.77 35.17
CA ILE A 76 -2.59 -13.43 34.31
C ILE A 76 -2.43 -12.91 32.89
N PHE A 77 -2.38 -13.85 31.95
CA PHE A 77 -2.15 -13.63 30.54
C PHE A 77 -3.30 -14.12 29.67
N GLU A 78 -3.44 -13.53 28.50
CA GLU A 78 -4.33 -14.01 27.44
C GLU A 78 -3.61 -14.05 26.11
N VAL A 79 -3.77 -15.17 25.39
CA VAL A 79 -3.17 -15.38 24.06
C VAL A 79 -3.85 -14.49 23.03
N THR A 80 -3.10 -13.68 22.30
CA THR A 80 -3.67 -12.68 21.39
C THR A 80 -3.44 -12.95 19.92
N GLN A 81 -2.25 -13.42 19.54
CA GLN A 81 -1.87 -13.60 18.16
C GLN A 81 -0.63 -14.48 18.00
N PRO A 82 -0.46 -15.16 16.85
CA PRO A 82 0.83 -15.70 16.46
C PRO A 82 1.86 -14.58 16.28
N ARG A 83 3.13 -14.93 16.33
CA ARG A 83 4.19 -14.04 15.90
C ARG A 83 4.01 -13.70 14.42
N VAL A 84 4.05 -12.42 14.08
CA VAL A 84 4.24 -11.99 12.68
C VAL A 84 5.69 -12.25 12.31
N THR A 85 5.90 -13.12 11.33
CA THR A 85 7.25 -13.47 10.88
C THR A 85 7.96 -12.25 10.29
N CYS A 86 9.20 -12.02 10.70
CA CYS A 86 10.00 -10.91 10.18
C CYS A 86 11.47 -11.34 9.99
N PHE A 87 12.20 -10.58 9.17
CA PHE A 87 13.60 -10.83 8.83
C PHE A 87 14.54 -10.85 10.05
N ARG A 88 14.18 -10.18 11.15
CA ARG A 88 15.02 -10.11 12.36
C ARG A 88 15.32 -11.50 12.96
N VAL A 89 14.37 -12.45 12.88
CA VAL A 89 14.63 -13.81 13.31
C VAL A 89 15.66 -14.49 12.40
N GLY A 90 15.62 -14.25 11.11
CA GLY A 90 16.62 -14.76 10.16
C GLY A 90 18.04 -14.25 10.45
N ILE A 91 18.17 -12.96 10.79
CA ILE A 91 19.47 -12.37 11.22
C ILE A 91 19.92 -13.00 12.54
N ARG A 92 19.03 -13.04 13.55
CA ARG A 92 19.35 -13.54 14.88
C ARG A 92 19.71 -15.02 14.87
N MET A 93 19.08 -15.82 14.02
CA MET A 93 19.34 -17.23 13.83
C MET A 93 20.53 -17.52 12.90
N ASN A 94 21.07 -16.50 12.23
CA ASN A 94 22.01 -16.66 11.11
C ASN A 94 21.50 -17.68 10.06
N GLU A 95 20.19 -17.68 9.83
CA GLU A 95 19.50 -18.53 8.86
C GLU A 95 18.44 -17.64 8.14
N PRO A 96 18.76 -17.14 6.94
CA PRO A 96 17.85 -16.25 6.22
C PRO A 96 16.47 -16.84 5.91
N ARG A 97 16.36 -18.18 5.80
CA ARG A 97 15.10 -18.89 5.55
C ARG A 97 14.24 -19.03 6.82
N MET A 98 14.78 -18.69 8.00
CA MET A 98 14.08 -18.95 9.27
C MET A 98 12.64 -18.44 9.33
N PRO A 99 12.29 -17.22 8.85
CA PRO A 99 10.91 -16.79 8.82
C PRO A 99 9.99 -17.70 7.98
N ALA A 100 10.46 -18.18 6.82
CA ALA A 100 9.69 -19.12 5.99
C ALA A 100 9.55 -20.48 6.68
N LEU A 101 10.62 -20.93 7.34
CA LEU A 101 10.61 -22.19 8.07
C LEU A 101 9.62 -22.14 9.25
N LEU A 102 9.55 -21.04 9.99
CA LEU A 102 8.57 -20.87 11.07
C LEU A 102 7.14 -21.11 10.60
N VAL A 103 6.77 -20.52 9.45
CA VAL A 103 5.46 -20.68 8.82
C VAL A 103 5.26 -22.11 8.29
N ALA A 104 6.23 -22.63 7.52
CA ALA A 104 6.13 -23.97 6.90
C ALA A 104 6.04 -25.11 7.91
N HIS A 105 6.65 -24.94 9.08
CA HIS A 105 6.63 -25.92 10.16
C HIS A 105 5.58 -25.63 11.25
N HIS A 106 4.74 -24.60 11.04
CA HIS A 106 3.70 -24.20 12.00
C HIS A 106 4.21 -23.93 13.42
N ARG A 107 5.40 -23.30 13.53
CA ARG A 107 6.08 -23.01 14.81
C ARG A 107 6.42 -21.52 14.94
N PRO A 108 5.43 -20.60 14.81
CA PRO A 108 5.70 -19.16 14.87
C PRO A 108 6.02 -18.67 16.28
N GLY A 109 5.53 -19.34 17.35
CA GLY A 109 5.40 -18.77 18.66
C GLY A 109 4.24 -17.76 18.73
N PHE A 110 3.94 -17.25 19.91
CA PHE A 110 2.77 -16.41 20.11
C PHE A 110 2.99 -15.30 21.13
N TYR A 111 2.07 -14.35 21.14
CA TYR A 111 2.06 -13.26 22.09
C TYR A 111 0.98 -13.42 23.15
N PHE A 112 1.34 -13.03 24.36
CA PHE A 112 0.40 -12.72 25.43
C PHE A 112 0.14 -11.22 25.54
N ARG A 113 -1.10 -10.85 25.86
CA ARG A 113 -1.38 -9.61 26.59
C ARG A 113 -1.51 -9.90 28.08
N VAL A 114 -1.21 -8.89 28.89
CA VAL A 114 -1.23 -9.00 30.34
C VAL A 114 -2.57 -8.49 30.86
N LEU A 115 -3.38 -9.37 31.43
CA LEU A 115 -4.66 -9.02 32.05
C LEU A 115 -4.47 -8.54 33.48
N GLN A 116 -3.52 -9.19 34.20
CA GLN A 116 -3.12 -8.83 35.56
C GLN A 116 -1.59 -8.82 35.63
N GLU A 117 -1.03 -7.72 36.10
CA GLU A 117 0.40 -7.58 36.36
C GLU A 117 0.82 -8.42 37.56
N GLY A 118 2.06 -8.93 37.54
CA GLY A 118 2.59 -9.72 38.63
C GLY A 118 4.05 -10.12 38.43
N GLU A 119 4.63 -10.69 39.45
CA GLU A 119 5.95 -11.30 39.37
C GLU A 119 5.87 -12.67 38.73
N VAL A 120 6.79 -12.93 37.80
CA VAL A 120 6.97 -14.22 37.13
C VAL A 120 8.43 -14.57 37.18
N GLY A 121 8.73 -15.82 37.54
CA GLY A 121 10.08 -16.34 37.69
C GLY A 121 10.30 -17.66 36.98
N THR A 122 11.56 -17.98 36.73
CA THR A 122 11.95 -19.30 36.17
C THR A 122 11.48 -20.41 37.09
N GLY A 123 10.79 -21.41 36.56
CA GLY A 123 10.25 -22.54 37.29
C GLY A 123 8.82 -22.34 37.82
N ASP A 124 8.18 -21.20 37.52
CA ASP A 124 6.76 -21.01 37.82
C ASP A 124 5.89 -21.93 36.97
N ASP A 125 4.87 -22.52 37.60
CA ASP A 125 3.86 -23.32 36.90
C ASP A 125 3.01 -22.46 35.96
N ILE A 126 2.74 -22.98 34.76
CA ILE A 126 1.84 -22.40 33.78
C ILE A 126 0.48 -23.08 33.90
N VAL A 127 -0.49 -22.40 34.47
CA VAL A 127 -1.81 -22.95 34.75
C VAL A 127 -2.84 -22.34 33.80
N LYS A 128 -3.44 -23.16 32.94
CA LYS A 128 -4.56 -22.72 32.09
C LYS A 128 -5.80 -22.43 32.95
N ILE A 129 -6.35 -21.22 32.83
CA ILE A 129 -7.51 -20.77 33.61
C ILE A 129 -8.78 -20.88 32.77
N THR A 130 -8.72 -20.56 31.47
CA THR A 130 -9.90 -20.47 30.60
C THR A 130 -9.50 -20.81 29.17
N ASP A 131 -10.35 -21.57 28.47
CA ASP A 131 -10.22 -21.80 27.04
C ASP A 131 -10.67 -20.59 26.23
N GLY A 132 -10.03 -20.37 25.09
CA GLY A 132 -10.43 -19.38 24.09
C GLY A 132 -11.78 -19.73 23.45
N PRO A 133 -12.58 -18.73 23.02
CA PRO A 133 -13.98 -18.92 22.66
C PRO A 133 -14.21 -19.82 21.43
N GLU A 134 -13.33 -19.77 20.43
CA GLU A 134 -13.49 -20.51 19.17
C GLU A 134 -12.57 -21.73 19.08
N ARG A 135 -11.66 -21.89 20.03
CA ARG A 135 -10.68 -22.98 20.09
C ARG A 135 -9.90 -23.15 18.78
N ILE A 136 -9.41 -22.03 18.23
CA ILE A 136 -8.53 -21.99 17.07
C ILE A 136 -7.10 -21.81 17.59
N SER A 137 -6.22 -22.75 17.24
CA SER A 137 -4.85 -22.75 17.69
C SER A 137 -4.01 -21.61 17.08
N VAL A 138 -2.90 -21.30 17.71
CA VAL A 138 -1.90 -20.35 17.17
C VAL A 138 -1.44 -20.79 15.79
N ALA A 139 -1.12 -22.08 15.63
CA ALA A 139 -0.69 -22.65 14.35
C ALA A 139 -1.78 -22.53 13.25
N GLU A 140 -3.04 -22.77 13.60
CA GLU A 140 -4.17 -22.61 12.65
C GLU A 140 -4.34 -21.15 12.25
N VAL A 141 -4.31 -20.20 13.19
CA VAL A 141 -4.43 -18.77 12.89
C VAL A 141 -3.26 -18.29 12.02
N ASP A 142 -2.02 -18.74 12.29
CA ASP A 142 -0.86 -18.45 11.47
C ASP A 142 -1.03 -18.99 10.04
N ALA A 143 -1.48 -20.24 9.92
CA ALA A 143 -1.74 -20.87 8.63
C ALA A 143 -2.82 -20.13 7.82
N LEU A 144 -3.90 -19.66 8.47
CA LEU A 144 -4.93 -18.85 7.80
C LEU A 144 -4.37 -17.60 7.13
N LEU A 145 -3.34 -17.01 7.71
CA LEU A 145 -2.74 -15.79 7.20
C LEU A 145 -1.72 -16.04 6.09
N TYR A 146 -0.91 -17.08 6.21
CA TYR A 146 0.29 -17.27 5.40
C TYR A 146 0.21 -18.43 4.41
N LEU A 147 -0.66 -19.41 4.63
CA LEU A 147 -0.72 -20.60 3.78
C LEU A 147 -1.96 -20.60 2.87
N PRO A 148 -1.89 -21.21 1.69
CA PRO A 148 -3.03 -21.34 0.79
C PRO A 148 -4.08 -22.31 1.36
N GLY A 149 -5.33 -22.18 0.88
CA GLY A 149 -6.39 -23.17 1.18
C GLY A 149 -7.20 -22.87 2.44
N HIS A 150 -7.14 -21.63 2.99
CA HIS A 150 -8.05 -21.22 4.05
C HIS A 150 -9.51 -21.21 3.59
N SER A 151 -10.45 -21.50 4.49
CA SER A 151 -11.89 -21.39 4.21
C SER A 151 -12.48 -20.12 4.79
N SER A 152 -13.48 -19.55 4.12
CA SER A 152 -14.23 -18.39 4.62
C SER A 152 -14.84 -18.65 6.00
N GLU A 153 -15.24 -19.90 6.30
CA GLU A 153 -15.75 -20.29 7.61
C GLU A 153 -14.68 -20.17 8.71
N GLN A 154 -13.45 -20.61 8.44
CA GLN A 154 -12.33 -20.51 9.39
C GLN A 154 -11.97 -19.05 9.65
N LEU A 155 -11.95 -18.20 8.61
CA LEU A 155 -11.70 -16.76 8.75
C LEU A 155 -12.80 -16.10 9.61
N GLN A 156 -14.08 -16.46 9.38
CA GLN A 156 -15.19 -15.94 10.18
C GLN A 156 -15.11 -16.39 11.64
N ARG A 157 -14.70 -17.64 11.90
CA ARG A 157 -14.46 -18.13 13.26
C ARG A 157 -13.37 -17.32 13.94
N ALA A 158 -12.23 -17.12 13.29
CA ALA A 158 -11.13 -16.33 13.84
C ALA A 158 -11.55 -14.88 14.16
N LEU A 159 -12.38 -14.26 13.33
CA LEU A 159 -12.90 -12.91 13.54
C LEU A 159 -13.86 -12.78 14.74
N ARG A 160 -14.45 -13.89 15.22
CA ARG A 160 -15.27 -13.87 16.44
C ARG A 160 -14.46 -13.86 17.73
N ILE A 161 -13.14 -14.01 17.66
CA ILE A 161 -12.26 -14.03 18.84
C ILE A 161 -11.90 -12.60 19.26
N PRO A 162 -12.44 -12.07 20.39
CA PRO A 162 -12.17 -10.69 20.80
C PRO A 162 -10.71 -10.42 21.17
N ALA A 163 -9.98 -11.46 21.58
CA ALA A 163 -8.57 -11.40 21.95
C ALA A 163 -7.65 -11.17 20.75
N LEU A 164 -8.07 -11.56 19.54
CA LEU A 164 -7.27 -11.42 18.33
C LEU A 164 -7.00 -9.94 18.04
N SER A 165 -5.74 -9.58 17.78
CA SER A 165 -5.35 -8.19 17.57
C SER A 165 -6.03 -7.57 16.34
N LYS A 166 -6.21 -6.25 16.37
CA LYS A 166 -6.89 -5.51 15.28
C LYS A 166 -6.20 -5.67 13.92
N GLY A 167 -4.86 -5.80 13.88
CA GLY A 167 -4.12 -6.02 12.64
C GLY A 167 -4.49 -7.36 11.99
N TRP A 168 -4.57 -8.42 12.77
CA TRP A 168 -4.97 -9.74 12.31
C TRP A 168 -6.45 -9.76 11.89
N GLN A 169 -7.32 -9.12 12.67
CA GLN A 169 -8.74 -8.99 12.30
C GLN A 169 -8.92 -8.25 10.96
N SER A 170 -8.19 -7.16 10.73
CA SER A 170 -8.24 -6.42 9.46
C SER A 170 -7.75 -7.27 8.29
N SER A 171 -6.70 -8.06 8.49
CA SER A 171 -6.20 -8.99 7.47
C SER A 171 -7.25 -10.04 7.10
N PHE A 172 -7.87 -10.68 8.09
CA PHE A 172 -8.91 -11.69 7.84
C PHE A 172 -10.19 -11.11 7.24
N GLN A 173 -10.57 -9.89 7.60
CA GLN A 173 -11.68 -9.18 6.95
C GLN A 173 -11.41 -8.93 5.47
N ALA A 174 -10.19 -8.47 5.14
CA ALA A 174 -9.79 -8.27 3.75
C ALA A 174 -9.81 -9.57 2.95
N MET A 175 -9.31 -10.68 3.52
CA MET A 175 -9.35 -12.01 2.89
C MET A 175 -10.79 -12.47 2.61
N LEU A 176 -11.72 -12.30 3.56
CA LEU A 176 -13.13 -12.63 3.36
C LEU A 176 -13.81 -11.82 2.26
N GLN A 177 -13.45 -10.55 2.12
CA GLN A 177 -13.97 -9.71 1.04
C GLN A 177 -13.52 -10.21 -0.33
N GLN A 178 -12.33 -10.81 -0.42
CA GLN A 178 -11.81 -11.41 -1.66
C GLN A 178 -12.48 -12.75 -2.00
N ASP A 179 -12.73 -13.60 -1.02
CA ASP A 179 -13.42 -14.89 -1.22
C ASP A 179 -14.83 -14.72 -1.82
N LEU A 180 -15.45 -13.56 -1.61
CA LEU A 180 -16.73 -13.18 -2.21
C LEU A 180 -16.61 -12.74 -3.68
N SER A 181 -15.38 -12.56 -4.19
CA SER A 181 -15.09 -12.20 -5.58
C SER A 181 -14.36 -13.35 -6.26
N PRO A 182 -14.88 -13.97 -7.34
CA PRO A 182 -14.28 -15.14 -7.95
C PRO A 182 -13.03 -14.80 -8.75
N LYS A 183 -11.91 -14.55 -8.10
CA LYS A 183 -10.57 -14.46 -8.70
C LYS A 183 -9.56 -15.06 -7.75
N THR A 184 -8.92 -16.12 -8.22
CA THR A 184 -7.76 -16.77 -7.60
C THR A 184 -6.62 -15.78 -7.38
N THR A 185 -6.46 -15.31 -6.16
CA THR A 185 -5.26 -14.60 -5.73
C THR A 185 -4.59 -15.36 -4.61
N VAL A 186 -3.32 -15.56 -4.79
CA VAL A 186 -2.43 -16.26 -3.86
C VAL A 186 -1.72 -15.20 -3.03
N GLY A 187 -1.70 -15.33 -1.71
CA GLY A 187 -1.06 -14.38 -0.79
C GLY A 187 -2.03 -13.70 0.17
N ASN A 188 -1.50 -12.97 1.13
CA ASN A 188 -2.29 -12.32 2.16
C ASN A 188 -2.69 -10.89 1.78
N PRO A 189 -3.97 -10.64 1.40
CA PRO A 189 -4.41 -9.32 0.95
C PRO A 189 -4.44 -8.26 2.05
N GLY A 190 -4.52 -8.65 3.32
CA GLY A 190 -4.40 -7.71 4.44
C GLY A 190 -2.98 -7.19 4.64
N LEU A 191 -1.97 -7.87 4.09
CA LEU A 191 -0.56 -7.47 4.11
C LEU A 191 -0.04 -7.03 2.73
N ALA A 192 -0.73 -7.40 1.64
CA ALA A 192 -0.41 -7.03 0.27
C ALA A 192 -1.57 -6.23 -0.34
N ASN A 193 -1.29 -5.15 -1.07
CA ASN A 193 -2.27 -4.61 -1.99
C ASN A 193 -2.32 -5.51 -3.23
N GLU A 194 -3.50 -5.99 -3.60
CA GLU A 194 -3.69 -6.71 -4.86
C GLU A 194 -3.41 -5.78 -6.04
N GLU A 195 -2.30 -6.00 -6.73
CA GLU A 195 -2.15 -5.53 -8.07
C GLU A 195 -2.47 -6.68 -9.02
N GLN A 196 -3.50 -6.49 -9.85
CA GLN A 196 -3.81 -7.42 -10.94
C GLN A 196 -2.61 -7.52 -11.87
N ALA A 197 -2.40 -8.69 -12.50
CA ALA A 197 -1.39 -8.83 -13.53
C ALA A 197 -1.59 -7.71 -14.58
N PRO A 198 -0.53 -6.99 -14.97
CA PRO A 198 -0.65 -5.90 -15.93
C PRO A 198 -1.15 -6.42 -17.27
N ALA A 199 -1.92 -5.62 -17.99
CA ALA A 199 -2.52 -6.00 -19.25
C ALA A 199 -1.48 -6.30 -20.35
N TRP A 200 -0.27 -5.77 -20.22
CA TRP A 200 0.91 -6.14 -21.01
C TRP A 200 2.19 -5.94 -20.20
N PRO A 201 3.26 -6.70 -20.49
CA PRO A 201 4.56 -6.47 -19.87
C PRO A 201 5.28 -5.28 -20.51
N GLY A 202 6.14 -4.59 -19.76
CA GLY A 202 6.98 -3.51 -20.25
C GLY A 202 6.19 -2.30 -20.76
N PHE A 203 6.66 -1.74 -21.88
CA PHE A 203 6.13 -0.54 -22.50
C PHE A 203 5.57 -0.82 -23.88
N ARG A 204 4.41 -0.25 -24.18
CA ARG A 204 3.76 -0.25 -25.47
C ARG A 204 3.88 1.13 -26.10
N GLN A 205 4.18 1.20 -27.37
CA GLN A 205 4.31 2.46 -28.08
C GLN A 205 2.94 3.06 -28.41
N MET A 206 2.76 4.32 -28.02
CA MET A 206 1.55 5.08 -28.29
C MET A 206 1.87 6.40 -28.96
N ARG A 207 1.03 6.78 -29.93
CA ARG A 207 1.14 8.06 -30.64
C ARG A 207 0.36 9.12 -29.89
N VAL A 208 0.93 10.31 -29.72
CA VAL A 208 0.23 11.52 -29.28
C VAL A 208 -0.74 11.91 -30.42
N ALA A 209 -2.01 11.65 -30.23
CA ALA A 209 -3.06 11.90 -31.21
C ALA A 209 -3.64 13.30 -31.13
N ASN A 210 -3.65 13.89 -29.92
CA ASN A 210 -4.13 15.26 -29.69
C ASN A 210 -3.47 15.84 -28.45
N ILE A 211 -3.28 17.16 -28.44
CA ILE A 211 -2.78 17.95 -27.31
C ILE A 211 -3.77 19.09 -27.04
N HIS A 212 -4.26 19.17 -25.81
CA HIS A 212 -5.21 20.19 -25.39
C HIS A 212 -4.75 20.90 -24.10
N LYS A 213 -4.81 22.23 -24.09
CA LYS A 213 -4.49 23.03 -22.91
C LYS A 213 -5.71 23.16 -22.01
N GLU A 214 -5.68 22.53 -20.85
CA GLU A 214 -6.80 22.53 -19.89
C GLU A 214 -6.83 23.78 -19.00
N SER A 215 -5.64 24.31 -18.67
CA SER A 215 -5.43 25.52 -17.88
C SER A 215 -4.06 26.10 -18.17
N ASP A 216 -3.68 27.20 -17.52
CA ASP A 216 -2.35 27.79 -17.73
C ASP A 216 -1.21 26.83 -17.39
N SER A 217 -1.43 25.94 -16.43
CA SER A 217 -0.41 25.01 -15.96
C SER A 217 -0.63 23.54 -16.36
N VAL A 218 -1.80 23.16 -16.90
CA VAL A 218 -2.14 21.77 -17.19
C VAL A 218 -2.43 21.58 -18.68
N THR A 219 -1.78 20.57 -19.27
CA THR A 219 -1.96 20.16 -20.67
C THR A 219 -2.33 18.68 -20.74
N SER A 220 -3.38 18.35 -21.47
CA SER A 220 -3.84 16.99 -21.73
C SER A 220 -3.25 16.44 -23.03
N PHE A 221 -2.93 15.14 -23.01
CA PHE A 221 -2.41 14.38 -24.15
C PHE A 221 -3.28 13.14 -24.36
N VAL A 222 -3.84 13.01 -25.56
CA VAL A 222 -4.55 11.80 -25.99
C VAL A 222 -3.56 10.88 -26.66
N LEU A 223 -3.43 9.66 -26.15
CA LEU A 223 -2.45 8.66 -26.56
C LEU A 223 -3.18 7.47 -27.22
N LYS A 224 -2.86 7.16 -28.47
CA LYS A 224 -3.42 6.03 -29.21
C LYS A 224 -2.36 4.98 -29.53
N PRO A 225 -2.68 3.68 -29.37
CA PRO A 225 -1.72 2.61 -29.69
C PRO A 225 -1.36 2.64 -31.18
N ILE A 226 -0.05 2.46 -31.50
CA ILE A 226 0.40 2.46 -32.90
C ILE A 226 0.23 1.12 -33.59
N ASP A 227 0.10 0.04 -32.82
CA ASP A 227 -0.09 -1.33 -33.29
C ASP A 227 -1.54 -1.65 -33.67
N GLY A 228 -2.47 -0.70 -33.50
CA GLY A 228 -3.87 -0.86 -33.82
C GLY A 228 -4.64 -1.85 -32.94
N GLN A 229 -4.00 -2.43 -31.93
CA GLN A 229 -4.70 -3.32 -31.00
C GLN A 229 -5.50 -2.52 -29.97
N PRO A 230 -6.68 -2.99 -29.56
CA PRO A 230 -7.46 -2.30 -28.55
C PRO A 230 -6.72 -2.21 -27.21
N LEU A 231 -7.04 -1.19 -26.45
CA LEU A 231 -6.59 -1.05 -25.07
C LEU A 231 -7.46 -1.93 -24.15
N PRO A 232 -6.89 -2.45 -23.07
CA PRO A 232 -7.66 -3.21 -22.09
C PRO A 232 -8.65 -2.31 -21.36
N VAL A 233 -9.68 -2.91 -20.81
CA VAL A 233 -10.54 -2.23 -19.84
C VAL A 233 -9.69 -1.89 -18.62
N CYS A 234 -9.52 -0.61 -18.35
CA CYS A 234 -8.86 -0.12 -17.14
C CYS A 234 -9.90 0.43 -16.15
N LEU A 235 -9.51 0.52 -14.89
CA LEU A 235 -10.36 1.05 -13.84
C LEU A 235 -10.19 2.57 -13.73
N ALA A 236 -11.28 3.29 -13.52
CA ALA A 236 -11.24 4.73 -13.32
C ALA A 236 -10.41 5.09 -12.07
N GLY A 237 -9.43 5.96 -12.25
CA GLY A 237 -8.46 6.36 -11.23
C GLY A 237 -7.07 5.72 -11.38
N GLN A 238 -6.90 4.71 -12.26
CA GLN A 238 -5.58 4.14 -12.56
C GLN A 238 -4.66 5.16 -13.27
N PHE A 239 -3.35 4.85 -13.25
CA PHE A 239 -2.32 5.64 -13.90
C PHE A 239 -1.48 4.77 -14.86
N VAL A 240 -0.72 5.43 -15.72
CA VAL A 240 0.29 4.83 -16.58
C VAL A 240 1.65 5.44 -16.30
N VAL A 241 2.72 4.68 -16.59
CA VAL A 241 4.09 5.18 -16.55
C VAL A 241 4.56 5.50 -17.97
N LEU A 242 5.08 6.70 -18.18
CA LEU A 242 5.77 7.06 -19.41
C LEU A 242 7.27 6.87 -19.26
N ARG A 243 7.89 6.27 -20.27
CA ARG A 243 9.34 6.20 -20.44
C ARG A 243 9.74 7.24 -21.50
N LEU A 244 10.32 8.34 -21.04
CA LEU A 244 10.66 9.49 -21.87
C LEU A 244 12.16 9.49 -22.22
N LEU A 245 12.47 9.42 -23.50
CA LEU A 245 13.81 9.56 -24.04
C LEU A 245 14.07 11.05 -24.35
N ILE A 246 14.49 11.81 -23.34
CA ILE A 246 14.60 13.27 -23.44
C ILE A 246 15.92 13.70 -24.09
N ASP A 247 17.03 13.11 -23.65
CA ASP A 247 18.38 13.42 -24.12
C ASP A 247 19.05 12.16 -24.68
N PRO A 248 19.58 12.20 -25.91
CA PRO A 248 20.37 11.09 -26.46
C PRO A 248 21.56 10.72 -25.56
N GLY A 249 21.71 9.45 -25.25
CA GLY A 249 22.81 8.94 -24.44
C GLY A 249 22.63 9.05 -22.93
N LYS A 250 21.52 9.64 -22.45
CA LYS A 250 21.14 9.60 -21.03
C LYS A 250 20.09 8.52 -20.76
N PRO A 251 20.02 8.00 -19.54
CA PRO A 251 18.94 7.09 -19.15
C PRO A 251 17.56 7.73 -19.37
N PRO A 252 16.53 6.91 -19.72
CA PRO A 252 15.18 7.40 -19.88
C PRO A 252 14.63 7.94 -18.57
N VAL A 253 13.79 8.96 -18.67
CA VAL A 253 13.07 9.54 -17.55
C VAL A 253 11.71 8.86 -17.42
N LEU A 254 11.44 8.26 -16.26
CA LEU A 254 10.17 7.62 -15.97
C LEU A 254 9.27 8.56 -15.16
N ARG A 255 7.99 8.67 -15.57
CA ARG A 255 6.99 9.49 -14.85
C ARG A 255 5.62 8.84 -14.92
N SER A 256 4.96 8.82 -13.78
CA SER A 256 3.58 8.34 -13.65
C SER A 256 2.58 9.46 -13.89
N TYR A 257 1.52 9.17 -14.65
CA TYR A 257 0.42 10.08 -14.92
C TYR A 257 -0.91 9.34 -14.80
N SER A 258 -1.81 9.86 -13.97
CA SER A 258 -3.17 9.33 -13.86
C SER A 258 -3.92 9.48 -15.17
N LEU A 259 -4.73 8.50 -15.51
CA LEU A 259 -5.71 8.61 -16.58
C LEU A 259 -6.77 9.63 -16.15
N SER A 260 -7.11 10.54 -17.05
CA SER A 260 -8.01 11.67 -16.77
C SER A 260 -9.29 11.67 -17.61
N ASP A 261 -9.57 10.55 -18.28
CA ASP A 261 -10.75 10.37 -19.12
C ASP A 261 -11.46 9.06 -18.79
N LEU A 262 -12.61 8.82 -19.42
CA LEU A 262 -13.27 7.53 -19.39
C LEU A 262 -12.32 6.47 -19.93
N PRO A 263 -12.11 5.35 -19.21
CA PRO A 263 -11.38 4.22 -19.75
C PRO A 263 -11.99 3.74 -21.08
N ALA A 264 -11.28 3.97 -22.17
CA ALA A 264 -11.74 3.67 -23.53
C ALA A 264 -10.84 2.61 -24.19
N ALA A 265 -11.39 1.88 -25.14
CA ALA A 265 -10.64 0.83 -25.84
C ALA A 265 -9.69 1.36 -26.92
N ASP A 266 -9.77 2.63 -27.30
CA ASP A 266 -9.03 3.20 -28.42
C ASP A 266 -7.99 4.25 -28.02
N HIS A 267 -8.05 4.79 -26.81
CA HIS A 267 -7.08 5.79 -26.34
C HIS A 267 -6.98 5.88 -24.81
N PHE A 268 -5.90 6.51 -24.34
CA PHE A 268 -5.74 7.04 -23.01
C PHE A 268 -5.61 8.55 -23.06
N ARG A 269 -6.16 9.26 -22.08
CA ARG A 269 -5.84 10.66 -21.82
C ARG A 269 -5.07 10.78 -20.51
N ILE A 270 -3.92 11.43 -20.56
CA ILE A 270 -3.18 11.88 -19.40
C ILE A 270 -3.18 13.41 -19.38
N SER A 271 -3.16 14.01 -18.18
CA SER A 271 -3.10 15.46 -18.05
C SER A 271 -1.94 15.84 -17.15
N VAL A 272 -1.05 16.64 -17.69
CA VAL A 272 0.29 16.92 -17.15
C VAL A 272 0.36 18.36 -16.68
N LYS A 273 0.66 18.55 -15.41
CA LYS A 273 0.98 19.87 -14.86
C LYS A 273 2.44 20.23 -15.17
N SER A 274 2.65 21.39 -15.76
CA SER A 274 3.98 21.94 -15.99
C SER A 274 4.60 22.37 -14.65
N GLU A 275 5.67 21.69 -14.24
CA GLU A 275 6.43 22.03 -13.04
C GLU A 275 7.75 22.71 -13.43
N LEU A 276 8.08 23.80 -12.74
CA LEU A 276 9.24 24.68 -13.06
C LEU A 276 10.58 23.92 -13.22
N ASN A 277 10.78 22.89 -12.40
CA ASN A 277 12.00 22.06 -12.41
C ASN A 277 11.74 20.62 -12.84
N GLY A 278 10.55 20.34 -13.37
CA GLY A 278 10.13 19.01 -13.74
C GLY A 278 10.64 18.59 -15.12
N ILE A 279 11.70 17.79 -15.20
CA ILE A 279 12.29 17.36 -16.49
C ILE A 279 11.25 16.72 -17.41
N GLY A 280 10.44 15.77 -16.89
CA GLY A 280 9.41 15.05 -17.67
C GLY A 280 8.25 15.95 -18.07
N SER A 281 7.72 16.76 -17.14
CA SER A 281 6.62 17.68 -17.42
C SER A 281 7.03 18.80 -18.39
N SER A 282 8.25 19.33 -18.25
CA SER A 282 8.80 20.32 -19.18
C SER A 282 8.98 19.74 -20.59
N PHE A 283 9.44 18.50 -20.73
CA PHE A 283 9.53 17.82 -22.01
C PHE A 283 8.15 17.70 -22.66
N LEU A 284 7.17 17.15 -21.94
CA LEU A 284 5.83 16.95 -22.46
C LEU A 284 5.15 18.28 -22.82
N CYS A 285 5.12 19.24 -21.92
CA CYS A 285 4.39 20.50 -22.17
C CYS A 285 5.06 21.43 -23.18
N ASN A 286 6.40 21.37 -23.36
CA ASN A 286 7.11 22.33 -24.22
C ASN A 286 7.66 21.72 -25.51
N ARG A 287 7.96 20.41 -25.53
CA ARG A 287 8.62 19.74 -26.67
C ARG A 287 7.75 18.75 -27.42
N ALA A 288 6.91 17.98 -26.69
CA ALA A 288 6.06 16.97 -27.32
C ALA A 288 5.07 17.60 -28.32
N ARG A 289 4.83 16.91 -29.41
CA ARG A 289 3.95 17.34 -30.51
C ARG A 289 2.99 16.22 -30.86
N GLU A 290 1.88 16.56 -31.49
CA GLU A 290 1.01 15.59 -32.13
C GLU A 290 1.79 14.80 -33.18
N GLY A 291 1.62 13.48 -33.17
CA GLY A 291 2.37 12.56 -34.00
C GLY A 291 3.56 11.88 -33.28
N ASP A 292 4.09 12.46 -32.21
CA ASP A 292 5.18 11.85 -31.44
C ASP A 292 4.77 10.51 -30.85
N VAL A 293 5.76 9.63 -30.69
CA VAL A 293 5.56 8.30 -30.11
C VAL A 293 6.18 8.24 -28.71
N LEU A 294 5.39 7.81 -27.76
CA LEU A 294 5.79 7.64 -26.36
C LEU A 294 5.68 6.18 -25.94
N ASP A 295 6.59 5.73 -25.10
CA ASP A 295 6.55 4.42 -24.46
C ASP A 295 5.68 4.49 -23.20
N VAL A 296 4.59 3.71 -23.17
CA VAL A 296 3.55 3.75 -22.13
C VAL A 296 3.39 2.38 -21.49
N SER A 297 3.43 2.31 -20.15
CA SER A 297 3.16 1.05 -19.42
C SER A 297 1.68 0.68 -19.47
N ALA A 298 1.37 -0.57 -19.12
CA ALA A 298 -0.01 -0.95 -18.79
C ALA A 298 -0.56 -0.09 -17.65
N PRO A 299 -1.89 0.19 -17.61
CA PRO A 299 -2.53 0.87 -16.49
C PRO A 299 -2.32 0.12 -15.17
N ARG A 300 -2.07 0.86 -14.10
CA ARG A 300 -1.75 0.36 -12.76
C ARG A 300 -2.38 1.22 -11.69
N GLY A 301 -2.30 0.76 -10.43
CA GLY A 301 -2.72 1.50 -9.25
C GLY A 301 -4.02 1.00 -8.64
N SER A 302 -4.11 1.16 -7.33
CA SER A 302 -5.24 0.73 -6.49
C SER A 302 -6.19 1.86 -6.10
N PHE A 303 -5.87 3.11 -6.47
CA PHE A 303 -6.76 4.26 -6.26
C PHE A 303 -7.86 4.27 -7.32
N THR A 304 -8.82 3.35 -7.19
CA THR A 304 -9.87 3.12 -8.19
C THR A 304 -11.26 3.31 -7.60
N LEU A 305 -12.20 3.70 -8.46
CA LEU A 305 -13.60 3.85 -8.08
C LEU A 305 -14.18 2.50 -7.66
N LEU A 306 -14.66 2.41 -6.43
CA LEU A 306 -15.29 1.21 -5.88
C LEU A 306 -16.75 1.12 -6.31
N SER A 307 -17.17 -0.11 -6.60
CA SER A 307 -18.60 -0.43 -6.77
C SER A 307 -19.31 -0.28 -5.43
N GLY A 308 -20.58 0.17 -5.44
CA GLY A 308 -21.36 0.30 -4.21
C GLY A 308 -22.51 1.27 -4.35
N GLN A 309 -23.22 1.51 -3.23
CA GLN A 309 -24.37 2.42 -3.16
C GLN A 309 -24.10 3.67 -2.31
N ASN A 310 -22.97 3.74 -1.62
CA ASN A 310 -22.62 4.90 -0.82
C ASN A 310 -22.52 6.16 -1.68
N PRO A 311 -22.86 7.34 -1.16
CA PRO A 311 -22.53 8.60 -1.83
C PRO A 311 -21.03 8.68 -2.16
N VAL A 312 -20.66 9.32 -3.25
CA VAL A 312 -19.28 9.48 -3.70
C VAL A 312 -18.85 10.94 -3.57
N VAL A 313 -17.71 11.17 -2.97
CA VAL A 313 -17.09 12.50 -2.90
C VAL A 313 -15.76 12.46 -3.64
N LEU A 314 -15.71 13.14 -4.78
CA LEU A 314 -14.51 13.35 -5.60
C LEU A 314 -13.89 14.69 -5.16
N LEU A 315 -12.92 14.59 -4.23
CA LEU A 315 -12.36 15.74 -3.52
C LEU A 315 -10.91 15.97 -3.94
N SER A 316 -10.63 17.09 -4.59
CA SER A 316 -9.29 17.31 -5.15
C SER A 316 -8.85 18.77 -5.18
N ALA A 317 -7.54 18.97 -5.36
CA ALA A 317 -6.94 20.27 -5.55
C ALA A 317 -5.83 20.22 -6.61
N GLY A 318 -5.76 21.26 -7.46
CA GLY A 318 -4.77 21.36 -8.53
C GLY A 318 -4.83 20.17 -9.49
N VAL A 319 -3.65 19.61 -9.85
CA VAL A 319 -3.57 18.46 -10.78
C VAL A 319 -4.10 17.16 -10.18
N GLY A 320 -4.37 17.11 -8.86
CA GLY A 320 -5.09 16.00 -8.24
C GLY A 320 -6.51 15.76 -8.79
N ALA A 321 -7.00 16.66 -9.63
CA ALA A 321 -8.24 16.44 -10.39
C ALA A 321 -8.17 15.26 -11.36
N THR A 322 -6.99 14.86 -11.83
CA THR A 322 -6.83 13.88 -12.93
C THR A 322 -7.45 12.51 -12.64
N PRO A 323 -7.13 11.79 -11.53
CA PRO A 323 -7.72 10.49 -11.28
C PRO A 323 -9.21 10.57 -10.94
N VAL A 324 -9.64 11.62 -10.23
CA VAL A 324 -11.04 11.78 -9.87
C VAL A 324 -11.89 12.24 -11.06
N MET A 325 -11.29 12.86 -12.10
CA MET A 325 -11.96 13.15 -13.37
C MET A 325 -12.30 11.84 -14.12
N SER A 326 -11.36 10.90 -14.17
CA SER A 326 -11.63 9.56 -14.71
C SER A 326 -12.80 8.87 -13.97
N MET A 327 -12.85 9.02 -12.64
CA MET A 327 -13.96 8.49 -11.83
C MET A 327 -15.29 9.19 -12.16
N LEU A 328 -15.29 10.51 -12.34
CA LEU A 328 -16.49 11.27 -12.72
C LEU A 328 -17.00 10.84 -14.09
N HIS A 329 -16.11 10.62 -15.05
CA HIS A 329 -16.46 10.05 -16.36
C HIS A 329 -17.12 8.67 -16.25
N ALA A 330 -16.54 7.77 -15.44
CA ALA A 330 -17.12 6.44 -15.24
C ALA A 330 -18.52 6.51 -14.63
N LEU A 331 -18.71 7.33 -13.59
CA LEU A 331 -20.00 7.54 -12.94
C LEU A 331 -21.06 8.14 -13.91
N ALA A 332 -20.65 9.06 -14.77
CA ALA A 332 -21.53 9.64 -15.77
C ALA A 332 -21.91 8.63 -16.87
N ALA A 333 -20.93 7.86 -17.37
CA ALA A 333 -21.16 6.82 -18.38
C ALA A 333 -22.10 5.71 -17.87
N GLU A 334 -21.99 5.32 -16.61
CA GLU A 334 -22.86 4.35 -15.94
C GLU A 334 -24.24 4.93 -15.56
N LYS A 335 -24.45 6.25 -15.73
CA LYS A 335 -25.64 6.97 -15.26
C LYS A 335 -25.94 6.67 -13.78
N SER A 336 -24.89 6.73 -12.97
CA SER A 336 -24.94 6.37 -11.55
C SER A 336 -26.06 7.09 -10.81
N GLN A 337 -26.79 6.33 -9.98
CA GLN A 337 -27.86 6.87 -9.11
C GLN A 337 -27.35 7.28 -7.73
N ARG A 338 -26.05 7.10 -7.46
CA ARG A 338 -25.41 7.55 -6.21
C ARG A 338 -25.47 9.06 -6.12
N GLU A 339 -25.48 9.62 -4.93
CA GLU A 339 -25.20 11.03 -4.73
C GLU A 339 -23.71 11.27 -4.97
N ILE A 340 -23.37 12.23 -5.86
CA ILE A 340 -22.00 12.47 -6.30
C ILE A 340 -21.66 13.92 -6.04
N TRP A 341 -20.57 14.14 -5.30
CA TRP A 341 -20.00 15.45 -5.07
C TRP A 341 -18.67 15.59 -5.82
N TRP A 342 -18.56 16.62 -6.63
CA TRP A 342 -17.31 17.12 -7.20
C TRP A 342 -16.88 18.34 -6.40
N ILE A 343 -15.88 18.21 -5.54
CA ILE A 343 -15.38 19.29 -4.71
C ILE A 343 -13.94 19.58 -5.11
N TYR A 344 -13.73 20.78 -5.66
CA TYR A 344 -12.44 21.12 -6.26
C TYR A 344 -11.89 22.44 -5.76
N GLY A 345 -10.57 22.46 -5.44
CA GLY A 345 -9.82 23.65 -5.05
C GLY A 345 -8.80 24.08 -6.09
N ALA A 346 -8.85 25.35 -6.49
CA ALA A 346 -7.83 25.98 -7.32
C ALA A 346 -7.37 27.33 -6.73
N ARG A 347 -6.37 27.93 -7.36
CA ARG A 347 -6.02 29.33 -7.03
C ARG A 347 -7.03 30.28 -7.62
N SER A 348 -7.33 30.14 -8.89
CA SER A 348 -8.21 31.00 -9.68
C SER A 348 -8.73 30.24 -10.90
N GLY A 349 -9.56 30.88 -11.73
CA GLY A 349 -10.12 30.30 -12.96
C GLY A 349 -9.06 29.89 -13.98
N VAL A 350 -7.97 30.63 -14.12
CA VAL A 350 -6.86 30.29 -15.05
C VAL A 350 -6.07 29.05 -14.61
N ASP A 351 -6.17 28.67 -13.31
CA ASP A 351 -5.56 27.47 -12.74
C ASP A 351 -6.56 26.29 -12.61
N HIS A 352 -7.79 26.43 -13.12
CA HIS A 352 -8.85 25.43 -12.97
C HIS A 352 -8.98 24.55 -14.23
N PRO A 353 -8.27 23.40 -14.30
CA PRO A 353 -8.45 22.45 -15.40
C PRO A 353 -9.82 21.77 -15.31
N PHE A 354 -10.34 21.34 -16.45
CA PHE A 354 -11.61 20.58 -16.58
C PHE A 354 -12.87 21.29 -16.08
N ALA A 355 -12.85 22.64 -15.93
CA ALA A 355 -13.98 23.38 -15.38
C ALA A 355 -15.29 23.15 -16.13
N GLU A 356 -15.27 23.21 -17.47
CA GLU A 356 -16.45 22.98 -18.30
C GLU A 356 -16.81 21.50 -18.38
N GLU A 357 -15.81 20.63 -18.49
CA GLU A 357 -15.97 19.18 -18.59
C GLU A 357 -16.65 18.62 -17.33
N SER A 358 -16.14 18.95 -16.14
CA SER A 358 -16.75 18.51 -14.89
C SER A 358 -18.20 18.97 -14.73
N ARG A 359 -18.49 20.23 -15.08
CA ARG A 359 -19.86 20.76 -15.06
C ARG A 359 -20.78 20.02 -16.05
N SER A 360 -20.27 19.69 -17.24
CA SER A 360 -21.02 18.94 -18.26
C SER A 360 -21.34 17.52 -17.79
N LEU A 361 -20.38 16.82 -17.18
CA LEU A 361 -20.57 15.48 -16.63
C LEU A 361 -21.55 15.47 -15.45
N LEU A 362 -21.43 16.43 -14.54
CA LEU A 362 -22.36 16.56 -13.41
C LEU A 362 -23.81 16.76 -13.84
N LYS A 363 -24.05 17.51 -14.93
CA LYS A 363 -25.40 17.69 -15.48
C LYS A 363 -26.03 16.40 -16.03
N GLN A 364 -25.22 15.39 -16.38
CA GLN A 364 -25.70 14.09 -16.84
C GLN A 364 -26.11 13.17 -15.69
N LEU A 365 -25.73 13.51 -14.45
CA LEU A 365 -25.99 12.74 -13.24
C LEU A 365 -27.20 13.30 -12.50
N SER A 366 -28.18 12.44 -12.20
CA SER A 366 -29.43 12.85 -11.54
C SER A 366 -29.21 13.44 -10.14
N ARG A 367 -28.12 13.06 -9.46
CA ARG A 367 -27.75 13.50 -8.11
C ARG A 367 -26.32 14.04 -8.06
N GLY A 368 -25.82 14.59 -9.19
CA GLY A 368 -24.50 15.22 -9.28
C GLY A 368 -24.51 16.64 -8.72
N ARG A 369 -23.53 16.98 -7.89
CA ARG A 369 -23.35 18.31 -7.29
C ARG A 369 -21.89 18.74 -7.40
N GLY A 370 -21.66 19.99 -7.73
CA GLY A 370 -20.32 20.60 -7.76
C GLY A 370 -20.16 21.66 -6.68
N TYR A 371 -18.96 21.79 -6.14
CA TYR A 371 -18.58 22.89 -5.26
C TYR A 371 -17.12 23.28 -5.50
N ILE A 372 -16.90 24.50 -5.95
CA ILE A 372 -15.59 25.00 -6.37
C ILE A 372 -15.10 26.07 -5.40
N VAL A 373 -13.85 25.95 -4.96
CA VAL A 373 -13.24 26.89 -4.03
C VAL A 373 -11.99 27.52 -4.65
N TYR A 374 -11.95 28.85 -4.73
CA TYR A 374 -10.75 29.57 -5.17
C TYR A 374 -10.05 30.25 -4.01
N SER A 375 -8.73 30.04 -3.90
CA SER A 375 -7.94 30.66 -2.83
C SER A 375 -7.47 32.09 -3.17
N ARG A 376 -7.33 32.39 -4.46
CA ARG A 376 -6.89 33.70 -4.99
C ARG A 376 -7.54 33.98 -6.33
N PRO A 377 -8.87 34.21 -6.38
CA PRO A 377 -9.55 34.46 -7.64
C PRO A 377 -8.99 35.69 -8.35
N ALA A 378 -8.95 35.64 -9.66
CA ALA A 378 -8.62 36.77 -10.51
C ALA A 378 -9.79 37.78 -10.53
N ALA A 379 -9.52 39.02 -10.93
CA ALA A 379 -10.57 40.04 -11.02
C ALA A 379 -11.69 39.69 -12.03
N THR A 380 -11.42 38.78 -12.94
CA THR A 380 -12.38 38.26 -13.93
C THR A 380 -13.25 37.14 -13.39
N ASP A 381 -12.84 36.46 -12.31
CA ASP A 381 -13.57 35.32 -11.76
C ASP A 381 -14.81 35.78 -10.97
N LYS A 382 -15.94 35.13 -11.19
CA LYS A 382 -17.24 35.50 -10.63
C LYS A 382 -17.72 34.45 -9.63
N VAL A 383 -17.99 34.89 -8.39
CA VAL A 383 -18.66 34.07 -7.38
C VAL A 383 -20.03 33.62 -7.90
N GLY A 384 -20.37 32.35 -7.66
CA GLY A 384 -21.62 31.73 -8.09
C GLY A 384 -21.67 31.32 -9.56
N ALA A 385 -20.68 31.72 -10.39
CA ALA A 385 -20.54 31.28 -11.76
C ALA A 385 -19.29 30.43 -11.99
N ASP A 386 -18.11 30.94 -11.60
CA ASP A 386 -16.83 30.25 -11.77
C ASP A 386 -16.44 29.46 -10.53
N PHE A 387 -16.75 29.97 -9.34
CA PHE A 387 -16.50 29.33 -8.05
C PHE A 387 -17.59 29.69 -7.02
N ASP A 388 -17.71 28.86 -5.97
CA ASP A 388 -18.76 28.97 -4.95
C ASP A 388 -18.28 29.66 -3.67
N ALA A 389 -17.00 29.47 -3.30
CA ALA A 389 -16.43 30.04 -2.09
C ALA A 389 -14.98 30.49 -2.26
N LEU A 390 -14.59 31.50 -1.44
CA LEU A 390 -13.23 31.96 -1.30
C LEU A 390 -12.51 31.20 -0.18
N GLY A 391 -11.26 30.80 -0.40
CA GLY A 391 -10.40 30.21 0.62
C GLY A 391 -9.87 28.84 0.25
N HIS A 392 -9.79 27.96 1.23
CA HIS A 392 -9.35 26.58 1.07
C HIS A 392 -10.45 25.62 1.47
N ILE A 393 -10.45 24.43 0.89
CA ILE A 393 -11.34 23.36 1.28
C ILE A 393 -10.90 22.86 2.66
N ASP A 394 -11.87 22.77 3.58
CA ASP A 394 -11.70 22.22 4.92
C ASP A 394 -12.86 21.26 5.24
N PRO A 395 -12.73 20.39 6.26
CA PRO A 395 -13.80 19.47 6.64
C PRO A 395 -15.10 20.15 7.08
N ALA A 396 -15.03 21.36 7.64
CA ALA A 396 -16.20 22.12 8.03
C ALA A 396 -17.03 22.57 6.82
N LEU A 397 -16.38 22.74 5.66
CA LEU A 397 -17.07 22.98 4.40
C LEU A 397 -17.98 21.80 4.04
N LEU A 398 -17.48 20.55 4.17
CA LEU A 398 -18.26 19.36 3.83
C LEU A 398 -19.55 19.27 4.64
N ASP A 399 -19.47 19.60 5.93
CA ASP A 399 -20.64 19.64 6.82
C ASP A 399 -21.63 20.72 6.38
N ARG A 400 -21.15 21.94 6.09
CA ARG A 400 -21.98 23.08 5.64
C ARG A 400 -22.74 22.81 4.35
N ILE A 401 -22.13 22.10 3.39
CA ILE A 401 -22.77 21.79 2.10
C ILE A 401 -23.61 20.50 2.15
N GLY A 402 -23.62 19.80 3.29
CA GLY A 402 -24.47 18.63 3.52
C GLY A 402 -23.91 17.31 2.95
N VAL A 403 -22.59 17.16 2.86
CA VAL A 403 -21.95 15.88 2.49
C VAL A 403 -22.20 14.85 3.58
N SER A 404 -22.58 13.64 3.22
CA SER A 404 -22.81 12.55 4.17
C SER A 404 -21.47 11.99 4.69
N LYS A 405 -21.36 11.74 6.01
CA LYS A 405 -20.22 11.08 6.64
C LYS A 405 -20.04 9.61 6.19
N GLY A 406 -21.10 8.99 5.67
CA GLY A 406 -21.08 7.64 5.11
C GLY A 406 -20.64 7.59 3.63
N SER A 407 -20.11 8.67 3.07
CA SER A 407 -19.65 8.72 1.69
C SER A 407 -18.30 8.02 1.50
N ASP A 408 -18.09 7.44 0.33
CA ASP A 408 -16.76 7.05 -0.15
C ASP A 408 -16.05 8.30 -0.68
N ILE A 409 -14.98 8.72 -0.01
CA ILE A 409 -14.27 9.97 -0.30
C ILE A 409 -12.96 9.64 -1.03
N TYR A 410 -12.84 10.11 -2.28
CA TYR A 410 -11.64 9.99 -3.11
C TYR A 410 -10.87 11.30 -3.07
N LEU A 411 -9.72 11.28 -2.40
CA LEU A 411 -8.94 12.46 -2.06
C LEU A 411 -7.61 12.47 -2.82
N CYS A 412 -7.38 13.50 -3.65
CA CYS A 412 -6.13 13.68 -4.38
C CYS A 412 -5.75 15.16 -4.51
N GLY A 413 -4.47 15.47 -4.31
CA GLY A 413 -3.97 16.85 -4.39
C GLY A 413 -2.59 17.03 -3.76
N PRO A 414 -2.17 18.28 -3.51
CA PRO A 414 -0.90 18.58 -2.87
C PRO A 414 -0.76 17.98 -1.47
N PRO A 415 0.46 17.64 -1.01
CA PRO A 415 0.69 16.98 0.27
C PRO A 415 0.06 17.67 1.47
N SER A 416 0.19 18.98 1.59
CA SER A 416 -0.40 19.75 2.69
C SER A 416 -1.93 19.71 2.69
N PHE A 417 -2.56 19.70 1.50
CA PHE A 417 -3.99 19.51 1.36
C PHE A 417 -4.42 18.12 1.82
N LEU A 418 -3.71 17.08 1.38
CA LEU A 418 -4.00 15.69 1.75
C LEU A 418 -3.90 15.48 3.26
N GLN A 419 -2.83 15.98 3.89
CA GLN A 419 -2.63 15.85 5.33
C GLN A 419 -3.77 16.54 6.11
N ASN A 420 -4.05 17.81 5.80
CA ASN A 420 -5.10 18.58 6.48
C ASN A 420 -6.48 17.94 6.32
N MET A 421 -6.81 17.46 5.11
CA MET A 421 -8.10 16.83 4.85
C MET A 421 -8.22 15.48 5.56
N ARG A 422 -7.19 14.64 5.58
CA ARG A 422 -7.23 13.34 6.28
C ARG A 422 -7.45 13.50 7.77
N ASP A 423 -6.67 14.39 8.41
CA ASP A 423 -6.80 14.65 9.85
C ASP A 423 -8.18 15.23 10.18
N GLY A 424 -8.65 16.14 9.37
CA GLY A 424 -9.94 16.75 9.53
C GLY A 424 -11.12 15.80 9.27
N LEU A 425 -11.07 14.96 8.24
CA LEU A 425 -12.10 13.94 7.94
C LEU A 425 -12.22 12.92 9.08
N ARG A 426 -11.08 12.50 9.63
CA ARG A 426 -11.06 11.61 10.81
C ARG A 426 -11.71 12.28 12.02
N SER A 427 -11.38 13.55 12.28
CA SER A 427 -11.96 14.33 13.37
C SER A 427 -13.45 14.60 13.15
N TRP A 428 -13.88 14.77 11.90
CA TRP A 428 -15.29 14.95 11.53
C TRP A 428 -16.11 13.66 11.68
N GLY A 429 -15.45 12.49 11.79
CA GLY A 429 -16.09 11.20 12.08
C GLY A 429 -16.34 10.33 10.84
N VAL A 430 -15.62 10.56 9.75
CA VAL A 430 -15.61 9.64 8.58
C VAL A 430 -14.79 8.40 8.93
N LEU A 431 -15.30 7.23 8.57
CA LEU A 431 -14.60 5.97 8.78
C LEU A 431 -13.34 5.93 7.88
N ALA A 432 -12.22 5.48 8.45
CA ALA A 432 -10.94 5.42 7.73
C ALA A 432 -11.02 4.57 6.44
N GLY A 433 -11.83 3.51 6.42
CA GLY A 433 -12.05 2.67 5.24
C GLY A 433 -12.80 3.36 4.10
N ASN A 434 -13.47 4.47 4.35
CA ASN A 434 -14.20 5.25 3.33
C ASN A 434 -13.35 6.38 2.74
N VAL A 435 -12.10 6.58 3.22
CA VAL A 435 -11.21 7.63 2.72
C VAL A 435 -10.11 6.99 1.86
N HIS A 436 -10.22 7.18 0.55
CA HIS A 436 -9.28 6.69 -0.44
C HIS A 436 -8.37 7.86 -0.86
N THR A 437 -7.06 7.64 -0.88
CA THR A 437 -6.11 8.73 -1.12
C THR A 437 -5.06 8.33 -2.16
N GLU A 438 -4.81 9.21 -3.14
CA GLU A 438 -3.70 9.11 -4.08
C GLU A 438 -2.73 10.28 -3.86
N ILE A 439 -1.42 9.97 -3.83
CA ILE A 439 -0.36 10.94 -3.58
C ILE A 439 0.51 11.06 -4.83
N PHE A 440 0.67 12.27 -5.35
CA PHE A 440 1.57 12.57 -6.46
C PHE A 440 2.95 12.98 -5.95
N GLY A 441 4.00 12.37 -6.50
CA GLY A 441 5.38 12.64 -6.13
C GLY A 441 5.98 11.62 -5.18
N SER A 442 7.19 11.89 -4.70
CA SER A 442 7.99 11.03 -3.82
C SER A 442 7.59 11.07 -2.33
N LEU A 443 6.39 11.52 -2.01
CA LEU A 443 5.91 11.54 -0.64
C LEU A 443 5.23 10.22 -0.29
N GLU A 444 5.56 9.71 0.89
CA GLU A 444 5.22 8.39 1.41
C GLU A 444 3.75 8.00 1.28
N PRO A 445 3.44 6.76 0.84
CA PRO A 445 2.18 6.15 1.18
C PRO A 445 2.16 5.89 2.69
N ILE A 446 1.26 6.54 3.40
CA ILE A 446 1.08 6.33 4.86
C ILE A 446 0.52 4.92 5.06
N THR A 447 1.41 4.00 5.41
CA THR A 447 1.06 2.61 5.74
C THR A 447 1.64 2.28 7.11
N PRO A 448 0.92 1.53 7.96
CA PRO A 448 1.45 1.11 9.26
C PRO A 448 2.75 0.32 9.07
N GLY A 449 3.84 0.76 9.68
CA GLY A 449 5.13 0.05 9.72
C GLY A 449 6.32 0.74 9.05
N MET A 450 6.17 1.94 8.47
CA MET A 450 7.30 2.72 7.94
C MET A 450 7.74 3.83 8.90
N ALA A 451 9.06 4.03 9.02
CA ALA A 451 9.65 5.08 9.86
C ALA A 451 9.28 6.48 9.33
N GLN A 452 8.96 7.39 10.25
CA GLN A 452 8.49 8.75 9.97
C GLN A 452 9.63 9.74 9.67
N VAL A 453 10.46 9.48 8.67
CA VAL A 453 11.35 10.53 8.14
C VAL A 453 11.26 10.50 6.63
N ALA A 454 10.56 11.48 6.06
CA ALA A 454 10.49 11.67 4.62
C ALA A 454 11.84 12.20 4.10
N HIS A 455 12.68 11.30 3.62
CA HIS A 455 13.84 11.67 2.82
C HIS A 455 13.44 11.77 1.34
N THR A 456 13.99 12.76 0.65
CA THR A 456 13.83 12.83 -0.81
C THR A 456 14.63 11.69 -1.44
N PRO A 457 14.03 10.86 -2.32
CA PRO A 457 14.74 9.81 -3.01
C PRO A 457 16.01 10.33 -3.70
N HIS A 458 17.11 9.61 -3.54
CA HIS A 458 18.44 9.97 -4.05
C HIS A 458 19.21 8.74 -4.55
N LEU A 459 20.31 8.94 -5.23
CA LEU A 459 21.21 7.82 -5.60
C LEU A 459 21.93 7.29 -4.35
N PRO A 460 22.27 5.98 -4.32
CA PRO A 460 22.97 5.39 -3.19
C PRO A 460 24.30 6.12 -2.93
N GLN A 461 24.67 6.25 -1.65
CA GLN A 461 25.95 6.85 -1.29
C GLN A 461 27.12 5.96 -1.72
N GLY A 462 28.21 6.58 -2.18
CA GLY A 462 29.43 5.93 -2.62
C GLY A 462 29.55 5.79 -4.15
N PRO A 463 30.52 5.01 -4.63
CA PRO A 463 30.71 4.80 -6.07
C PRO A 463 29.49 4.07 -6.66
N PRO A 464 29.11 4.37 -7.93
CA PRO A 464 28.02 3.67 -8.59
C PRO A 464 28.35 2.18 -8.76
N GLY A 465 27.33 1.33 -8.68
CA GLY A 465 27.45 -0.08 -9.00
C GLY A 465 27.79 -0.33 -10.46
N PHE A 466 28.19 -1.56 -10.78
CA PHE A 466 28.57 -1.98 -12.14
C PHE A 466 27.52 -2.90 -12.79
N GLY A 467 26.47 -3.24 -12.07
CA GLY A 467 25.41 -4.13 -12.54
C GLY A 467 24.36 -3.42 -13.40
N PRO A 468 23.29 -4.14 -13.78
CA PRO A 468 22.22 -3.60 -14.62
C PRO A 468 21.51 -2.41 -13.94
N PRO A 469 20.92 -1.49 -14.73
CA PRO A 469 20.18 -0.37 -14.20
C PRO A 469 18.88 -0.83 -13.53
N VAL A 470 18.58 -0.29 -12.36
CA VAL A 470 17.34 -0.46 -11.63
C VAL A 470 16.64 0.89 -11.57
N SER A 471 15.45 0.97 -12.15
CA SER A 471 14.66 2.18 -12.22
C SER A 471 13.44 2.08 -11.30
N PHE A 472 13.27 3.08 -10.44
CA PHE A 472 12.10 3.27 -9.58
C PHE A 472 11.20 4.33 -10.22
N ALA A 473 10.13 3.89 -10.87
CA ALA A 473 9.35 4.73 -11.78
C ALA A 473 8.64 5.89 -11.08
N ARG A 474 8.04 5.64 -9.92
CA ARG A 474 7.34 6.69 -9.15
C ARG A 474 8.32 7.69 -8.54
N SER A 475 9.43 7.20 -8.02
CA SER A 475 10.49 8.02 -7.44
C SER A 475 11.33 8.74 -8.49
N GLY A 476 11.28 8.28 -9.75
CA GLY A 476 12.02 8.87 -10.87
C GLY A 476 13.53 8.72 -10.79
N ILE A 477 14.01 7.69 -10.07
CA ILE A 477 15.43 7.40 -9.86
C ILE A 477 15.82 6.15 -10.63
N THR A 478 17.01 6.19 -11.24
CA THR A 478 17.67 5.02 -11.82
C THR A 478 19.05 4.89 -11.21
N ALA A 479 19.29 3.76 -10.52
CA ALA A 479 20.59 3.42 -9.92
C ALA A 479 21.17 2.17 -10.57
N ALA A 480 22.49 2.11 -10.73
CA ALA A 480 23.15 0.89 -11.13
C ALA A 480 23.19 -0.11 -9.98
N TRP A 481 22.87 -1.37 -10.27
CA TRP A 481 22.93 -2.45 -9.29
C TRP A 481 24.35 -2.65 -8.78
N ASP A 482 24.48 -2.87 -7.49
CA ASP A 482 25.73 -3.24 -6.82
C ASP A 482 25.49 -4.54 -6.04
N PRO A 483 26.30 -5.59 -6.22
CA PRO A 483 26.18 -6.85 -5.49
C PRO A 483 26.29 -6.75 -3.95
N LYS A 484 26.73 -5.61 -3.41
CA LYS A 484 26.66 -5.33 -1.96
C LYS A 484 25.23 -5.33 -1.43
N PHE A 485 24.24 -5.02 -2.28
CA PHE A 485 22.82 -5.13 -1.96
C PHE A 485 22.37 -6.57 -2.18
N ARG A 486 21.75 -7.18 -1.19
CA ARG A 486 21.26 -8.56 -1.26
C ARG A 486 19.93 -8.65 -2.01
N SER A 487 19.19 -7.54 -2.11
CA SER A 487 17.87 -7.50 -2.74
C SER A 487 17.56 -6.11 -3.32
N LEU A 488 16.59 -6.07 -4.24
CA LEU A 488 16.04 -4.81 -4.77
C LEU A 488 15.45 -3.91 -3.67
N LEU A 489 14.97 -4.51 -2.56
CA LEU A 489 14.54 -3.77 -1.38
C LEU A 489 15.69 -3.00 -0.74
N GLU A 490 16.85 -3.64 -0.55
CA GLU A 490 18.02 -2.96 0.05
C GLU A 490 18.54 -1.82 -0.82
N LEU A 491 18.47 -1.96 -2.15
CA LEU A 491 18.79 -0.85 -3.05
C LEU A 491 17.76 0.27 -2.95
N ALA A 492 16.46 -0.06 -2.88
CA ALA A 492 15.40 0.94 -2.70
C ALA A 492 15.57 1.72 -1.40
N GLU A 493 15.89 1.04 -0.29
CA GLU A 493 16.18 1.66 1.00
C GLU A 493 17.42 2.57 0.93
N ALA A 494 18.49 2.11 0.27
CA ALA A 494 19.70 2.92 0.09
C ALA A 494 19.47 4.17 -0.79
N CYS A 495 18.39 4.19 -1.56
CA CYS A 495 17.95 5.33 -2.37
C CYS A 495 16.88 6.18 -1.68
N ASP A 496 16.47 5.88 -0.45
CA ASP A 496 15.30 6.44 0.22
C ASP A 496 14.01 6.37 -0.65
N VAL A 497 13.89 5.31 -1.47
CA VAL A 497 12.69 5.04 -2.26
C VAL A 497 11.63 4.44 -1.35
N PRO A 498 10.42 5.03 -1.26
CA PRO A 498 9.35 4.49 -0.44
C PRO A 498 8.94 3.10 -0.91
N VAL A 499 9.10 2.11 -0.05
CA VAL A 499 8.74 0.73 -0.32
C VAL A 499 8.16 0.08 0.93
N ARG A 500 7.09 -0.70 0.76
CA ARG A 500 6.54 -1.50 1.85
C ARG A 500 7.36 -2.75 2.04
N TRP A 501 7.57 -3.16 3.28
CA TRP A 501 8.18 -4.44 3.57
C TRP A 501 7.80 -4.93 4.98
N SER A 502 7.92 -6.23 5.18
CA SER A 502 7.73 -6.85 6.50
C SER A 502 8.72 -8.00 6.70
N CYS A 503 8.48 -9.18 6.10
CA CYS A 503 9.30 -10.38 6.34
C CYS A 503 10.72 -10.32 5.73
N ARG A 504 10.95 -9.57 4.66
CA ARG A 504 12.19 -9.42 3.86
C ARG A 504 12.72 -10.68 3.18
N ILE A 505 11.89 -11.72 3.02
CA ILE A 505 12.32 -13.03 2.47
C ILE A 505 11.29 -13.69 1.56
N GLY A 506 10.34 -12.94 1.03
CA GLY A 506 9.38 -13.47 0.06
C GLY A 506 8.27 -14.35 0.63
N VAL A 507 7.85 -14.15 1.89
CA VAL A 507 6.77 -14.93 2.52
C VAL A 507 5.47 -14.14 2.58
N CYS A 508 5.50 -12.89 3.08
CA CYS A 508 4.30 -12.14 3.43
C CYS A 508 3.73 -11.27 2.31
N HIS A 509 4.37 -11.21 1.17
CA HIS A 509 4.02 -10.41 -0.01
C HIS A 509 3.87 -8.89 0.23
N THR A 510 4.17 -8.36 1.43
CA THR A 510 4.06 -6.93 1.76
C THR A 510 4.92 -6.04 0.86
N CYS A 511 6.05 -6.57 0.38
CA CYS A 511 6.98 -5.87 -0.52
C CYS A 511 6.67 -6.09 -2.01
N MET A 512 5.51 -6.67 -2.34
CA MET A 512 5.10 -6.88 -3.72
C MET A 512 4.91 -5.54 -4.41
N THR A 513 5.52 -5.40 -5.59
CA THR A 513 5.38 -4.22 -6.45
C THR A 513 5.33 -4.63 -7.92
N GLY A 514 4.83 -3.74 -8.76
CA GLY A 514 4.78 -3.99 -10.20
C GLY A 514 6.18 -4.06 -10.82
N LEU A 515 6.49 -5.13 -11.53
CA LEU A 515 7.60 -5.22 -12.47
C LEU A 515 7.12 -4.67 -13.81
N ILE A 516 7.46 -3.41 -14.10
CA ILE A 516 7.02 -2.73 -15.33
C ILE A 516 7.78 -3.28 -16.54
N ASP A 517 9.12 -3.45 -16.39
CA ASP A 517 9.98 -3.95 -17.47
C ASP A 517 11.20 -4.68 -16.88
N GLY A 518 11.78 -5.58 -17.64
CA GLY A 518 12.99 -6.30 -17.29
C GLY A 518 12.77 -7.69 -16.71
N SER A 519 13.84 -8.26 -16.12
CA SER A 519 13.81 -9.59 -15.51
C SER A 519 14.59 -9.64 -14.20
N ILE A 520 14.13 -10.47 -13.30
CA ILE A 520 14.72 -10.67 -11.97
C ILE A 520 15.00 -12.17 -11.72
N VAL A 521 15.86 -12.42 -10.76
CA VAL A 521 16.02 -13.72 -10.13
C VAL A 521 15.68 -13.61 -8.65
N TYR A 522 15.06 -14.65 -8.11
CA TYR A 522 14.79 -14.73 -6.68
C TYR A 522 15.95 -15.37 -5.92
N ASN A 523 16.35 -14.73 -4.83
CA ASN A 523 17.33 -15.27 -3.89
C ASN A 523 17.11 -14.65 -2.49
N PRO A 524 16.51 -15.39 -1.52
CA PRO A 524 15.98 -16.75 -1.65
C PRO A 524 14.73 -16.83 -2.55
N GLU A 525 14.43 -18.04 -3.03
CA GLU A 525 13.15 -18.29 -3.71
C GLU A 525 12.00 -18.00 -2.75
N PRO A 526 10.98 -17.21 -3.13
CA PRO A 526 9.83 -16.93 -2.28
C PRO A 526 9.00 -18.17 -2.00
N LEU A 527 8.27 -18.18 -0.88
CA LEU A 527 7.35 -19.28 -0.54
C LEU A 527 6.30 -19.48 -1.64
N GLU A 528 5.78 -18.38 -2.15
CA GLU A 528 4.92 -18.31 -3.32
C GLU A 528 5.37 -17.19 -4.25
N ARG A 529 5.36 -17.45 -5.54
CA ARG A 529 5.65 -16.41 -6.53
C ARG A 529 4.46 -15.48 -6.69
N PRO A 530 4.68 -14.16 -6.80
CA PRO A 530 3.60 -13.22 -7.07
C PRO A 530 3.00 -13.45 -8.47
N ALA A 531 1.81 -12.91 -8.71
CA ALA A 531 1.19 -12.93 -10.03
C ALA A 531 2.13 -12.35 -11.10
N PRO A 532 2.05 -12.83 -12.36
CA PRO A 532 2.87 -12.30 -13.45
C PRO A 532 2.81 -10.78 -13.55
N GLY A 533 3.96 -10.13 -13.76
CA GLY A 533 4.10 -8.67 -13.80
C GLY A 533 4.28 -8.01 -12.44
N ASN A 534 4.35 -8.78 -11.37
CA ASN A 534 4.72 -8.33 -10.04
C ASN A 534 6.01 -9.00 -9.55
N VAL A 535 6.65 -8.41 -8.58
CA VAL A 535 7.91 -8.88 -7.97
C VAL A 535 7.90 -8.64 -6.46
N LEU A 536 8.49 -9.59 -5.73
CA LEU A 536 8.78 -9.42 -4.30
C LEU A 536 10.19 -8.85 -4.16
N VAL A 537 10.28 -7.53 -4.03
CA VAL A 537 11.59 -6.83 -4.05
C VAL A 537 12.53 -7.21 -2.90
N CYS A 538 12.00 -7.78 -1.82
CA CYS A 538 12.81 -8.16 -0.67
C CYS A 538 13.66 -9.44 -0.87
N CYS A 539 13.35 -10.25 -1.86
CA CYS A 539 14.05 -11.50 -2.15
C CYS A 539 14.44 -11.61 -3.63
N SER A 540 14.44 -10.52 -4.37
CA SER A 540 14.79 -10.48 -5.79
C SER A 540 16.02 -9.63 -6.08
N GLN A 541 16.74 -10.02 -7.14
CA GLN A 541 17.89 -9.31 -7.69
C GLN A 541 17.66 -9.11 -9.21
N PRO A 542 18.17 -8.02 -9.80
CA PRO A 542 18.01 -7.80 -11.22
C PRO A 542 18.91 -8.75 -12.02
N ASN A 543 18.33 -9.45 -13.00
CA ASN A 543 19.08 -10.27 -13.96
C ASN A 543 19.44 -9.46 -15.23
N ALA A 544 18.67 -8.42 -15.50
CA ALA A 544 18.88 -7.42 -16.55
C ALA A 544 18.45 -6.07 -16.04
N GLY A 545 18.42 -5.02 -16.88
CA GLY A 545 17.81 -3.75 -16.51
C GLY A 545 16.36 -3.95 -16.11
N VAL A 546 15.96 -3.42 -14.95
CA VAL A 546 14.58 -3.54 -14.44
C VAL A 546 13.96 -2.19 -14.18
N THR A 547 12.65 -2.10 -14.38
CA THR A 547 11.83 -0.97 -14.02
C THR A 547 10.73 -1.42 -13.06
N LEU A 548 10.72 -0.84 -11.87
CA LEU A 548 9.78 -1.14 -10.79
C LEU A 548 8.78 0.00 -10.61
N ASP A 549 7.57 -0.32 -10.19
CA ASP A 549 6.52 0.63 -9.87
C ASP A 549 6.68 1.16 -8.42
N LEU A 550 7.85 1.78 -8.15
CA LEU A 550 8.25 2.37 -6.86
C LEU A 550 8.71 3.82 -7.01
#